data_26b2e11a6e19a6cf1c3703f454bc8913
#
_entry.id   26b2e11a6e19a6cf1c3703f454bc8913
#
_cell.length_a   1.000
_cell.length_b   1.000
_cell.length_c   1.000
_cell.angle_alpha   90.00
_cell.angle_beta   90.00
_cell.angle_gamma   90.00
#
_symmetry.space_group_name_H-M   'P 1'
#
loop_
_entity.id
_entity.type
_entity.pdbx_description
1 polymer ?
#
loop_
_entity_poly.entity_id
_entity_poly.type
_entity_poly.pdbx_seq_one_letter_code
_entity_poly.pdbx_strand_id
1 'polypeptide(L)'
;MKTVKICSILLCILLILPLFAACTERFELLYEVEANGLTFSARGSGDRVKQVVVKENGKVIWSKRVRTDKKMEKIDQTYGLIVEDLNFDGYDDILIAIEGEDDLIRYDCYLRAGEASKYELNEELSSLYNVRADARLGAIFTFSRTTEARGDDAYLATDKSTKYFWQDGGLVPDMYAAVHYYSGGDQKPYCYAVAYYDEELGDFGESTDVWLTEEEYETTDWSFLYYFK
;
A
#
# COMPACT_ATOMS: atom_id res chain seq x y z
N MET A 1 -28.00 6.29 59.52
CA MET A 1 -27.85 5.24 58.49
C MET A 1 -27.80 5.72 57.05
N LYS A 2 -28.10 6.99 56.68
CA LYS A 2 -28.03 7.47 55.27
C LYS A 2 -26.65 7.89 54.81
N THR A 3 -25.79 8.37 55.73
CA THR A 3 -24.44 8.87 55.43
C THR A 3 -23.46 7.77 55.02
N VAL A 4 -23.56 6.56 55.57
CA VAL A 4 -22.67 5.45 55.24
C VAL A 4 -22.86 4.94 53.79
N LYS A 5 -24.09 4.97 53.29
CA LYS A 5 -24.36 4.53 51.90
C LYS A 5 -23.79 5.48 50.83
N ILE A 6 -23.74 6.78 51.08
CA ILE A 6 -23.22 7.78 50.18
C ILE A 6 -21.68 7.69 50.07
N CYS A 7 -20.99 7.48 51.21
CA CYS A 7 -19.55 7.27 51.22
C CYS A 7 -19.10 5.99 50.47
N SER A 8 -19.91 4.91 50.57
CA SER A 8 -19.61 3.64 49.90
C SER A 8 -19.73 3.79 48.36
N ILE A 9 -20.74 4.50 47.88
CA ILE A 9 -20.93 4.76 46.43
C ILE A 9 -19.82 5.67 45.89
N LEU A 10 -19.45 6.71 46.61
CA LEU A 10 -18.35 7.61 46.21
C LEU A 10 -17.01 6.90 46.14
N LEU A 11 -16.74 5.99 47.08
CA LEU A 11 -15.51 5.19 47.12
C LEU A 11 -15.46 4.19 45.95
N CYS A 12 -16.59 3.57 45.58
CA CYS A 12 -16.67 2.70 44.40
C CYS A 12 -16.44 3.49 43.08
N ILE A 13 -16.99 4.70 42.94
CA ILE A 13 -16.77 5.55 41.75
C ILE A 13 -15.31 5.99 41.67
N LEU A 14 -14.67 6.33 42.79
CA LEU A 14 -13.23 6.69 42.83
C LEU A 14 -12.30 5.54 42.50
N LEU A 15 -12.69 4.29 42.79
CA LEU A 15 -11.92 3.08 42.45
C LEU A 15 -12.14 2.62 40.99
N ILE A 16 -13.28 2.95 40.39
CA ILE A 16 -13.58 2.57 38.99
C ILE A 16 -12.98 3.58 37.98
N LEU A 17 -12.85 4.86 38.32
CA LEU A 17 -12.25 5.88 37.46
C LEU A 17 -10.81 5.56 36.99
N PRO A 18 -9.88 5.07 37.84
CA PRO A 18 -8.55 4.69 37.37
C PRO A 18 -8.54 3.41 36.51
N LEU A 19 -9.55 2.52 36.66
CA LEU A 19 -9.67 1.33 35.81
C LEU A 19 -10.06 1.66 34.36
N PHE A 20 -10.82 2.72 34.14
CA PHE A 20 -11.11 3.21 32.78
C PHE A 20 -9.96 4.01 32.17
N ALA A 21 -9.11 4.63 32.98
CA ALA A 21 -7.90 5.31 32.50
C ALA A 21 -6.76 4.36 32.15
N ALA A 22 -6.77 3.13 32.65
CA ALA A 22 -5.72 2.13 32.42
C ALA A 22 -5.87 1.34 31.10
N CYS A 23 -7.00 1.48 30.40
CA CYS A 23 -7.29 0.74 29.16
C CYS A 23 -7.12 1.54 27.88
N THR A 24 -6.57 2.73 27.91
CA THR A 24 -6.13 3.39 26.69
C THR A 24 -4.73 2.92 26.35
N GLU A 25 -4.63 1.85 25.53
CA GLU A 25 -3.36 1.50 24.89
C GLU A 25 -2.78 2.78 24.26
N ARG A 26 -1.74 3.32 24.88
CA ARG A 26 -0.99 4.43 24.29
C ARG A 26 -0.01 3.83 23.30
N PHE A 27 -0.39 3.86 22.04
CA PHE A 27 0.52 3.49 20.98
C PHE A 27 1.67 4.49 20.90
N GLU A 28 2.88 3.97 20.78
CA GLU A 28 4.08 4.79 20.57
C GLU A 28 4.05 5.37 19.15
N LEU A 29 4.70 6.53 18.97
CA LEU A 29 4.95 7.09 17.66
C LEU A 29 6.05 6.26 16.99
N LEU A 30 5.75 5.65 15.84
CA LEU A 30 6.68 4.85 15.07
C LEU A 30 7.27 5.65 13.90
N TYR A 31 6.43 6.42 13.23
CA TYR A 31 6.79 7.24 12.08
C TYR A 31 5.87 8.45 11.96
N GLU A 32 6.41 9.56 11.48
CA GLU A 32 5.63 10.78 11.23
C GLU A 32 6.16 11.49 9.98
N VAL A 33 5.26 12.01 9.17
CA VAL A 33 5.57 12.81 7.99
C VAL A 33 4.64 14.01 7.92
N GLU A 34 5.16 15.14 7.45
CA GLU A 34 4.39 16.34 7.18
C GLU A 34 4.23 16.54 5.67
N ALA A 35 3.01 16.76 5.22
CA ALA A 35 2.69 17.08 3.84
C ALA A 35 1.50 18.04 3.80
N ASN A 36 1.57 19.05 2.95
CA ASN A 36 0.49 20.03 2.68
C ASN A 36 -0.18 20.62 3.94
N GLY A 37 0.61 20.87 5.00
CA GLY A 37 0.12 21.43 6.26
C GLY A 37 -0.57 20.42 7.20
N LEU A 38 -0.55 19.15 6.84
CA LEU A 38 -1.03 18.04 7.66
C LEU A 38 0.14 17.26 8.26
N THR A 39 -0.07 16.69 9.42
CA THR A 39 0.84 15.75 10.07
C THR A 39 0.24 14.36 10.06
N PHE A 40 0.88 13.41 9.42
CA PHE A 40 0.50 12.00 9.34
C PHE A 40 1.38 11.18 10.27
N SER A 41 0.79 10.45 11.20
CA SER A 41 1.54 9.68 12.19
C SER A 41 1.12 8.22 12.18
N ALA A 42 2.07 7.30 12.00
CA ALA A 42 1.90 5.89 12.27
C ALA A 42 2.26 5.60 13.74
N ARG A 43 1.34 4.97 14.46
CA ARG A 43 1.47 4.63 15.88
C ARG A 43 1.27 3.15 16.10
N GLY A 44 1.98 2.59 17.08
CA GLY A 44 1.88 1.16 17.33
C GLY A 44 2.69 0.69 18.52
N SER A 45 3.10 -0.56 18.48
CA SER A 45 3.98 -1.16 19.48
C SER A 45 5.02 -2.06 18.80
N GLY A 46 6.28 -1.91 19.19
CA GLY A 46 7.40 -2.56 18.51
C GLY A 46 7.47 -2.06 17.06
N ASP A 47 7.35 -2.97 16.11
CA ASP A 47 7.42 -2.73 14.67
C ASP A 47 6.05 -2.83 13.95
N ARG A 48 4.95 -2.85 14.70
CA ARG A 48 3.60 -3.02 14.15
C ARG A 48 2.80 -1.74 14.25
N VAL A 49 2.36 -1.23 13.12
CA VAL A 49 1.39 -0.13 13.06
C VAL A 49 0.04 -0.63 13.60
N LYS A 50 -0.53 0.09 14.53
CA LYS A 50 -1.84 -0.18 15.16
C LYS A 50 -2.84 0.92 14.89
N GLN A 51 -2.36 2.11 14.58
CA GLN A 51 -3.18 3.28 14.37
C GLN A 51 -2.45 4.26 13.44
N VAL A 52 -3.20 4.86 12.52
CA VAL A 52 -2.78 6.05 11.79
C VAL A 52 -3.61 7.23 12.28
N VAL A 53 -2.97 8.37 12.42
CA VAL A 53 -3.57 9.63 12.90
C VAL A 53 -3.16 10.75 11.95
N VAL A 54 -4.13 11.53 11.50
CA VAL A 54 -3.89 12.76 10.74
C VAL A 54 -4.28 13.95 11.60
N LYS A 55 -3.40 14.94 11.64
CA LYS A 55 -3.61 16.18 12.38
C LYS A 55 -3.48 17.38 11.45
N GLU A 56 -4.27 18.38 11.73
CA GLU A 56 -4.17 19.71 11.16
C GLU A 56 -4.00 20.72 12.31
N ASN A 57 -2.97 21.56 12.26
CA ASN A 57 -2.68 22.52 13.33
C ASN A 57 -2.67 21.88 14.74
N GLY A 58 -2.14 20.66 14.85
CA GLY A 58 -2.06 19.88 16.09
C GLY A 58 -3.37 19.21 16.53
N LYS A 59 -4.50 19.44 15.85
CA LYS A 59 -5.78 18.79 16.14
C LYS A 59 -5.94 17.54 15.29
N VAL A 60 -6.38 16.45 15.90
CA VAL A 60 -6.73 15.23 15.17
C VAL A 60 -7.97 15.49 14.33
N ILE A 61 -7.83 15.33 13.00
CA ILE A 61 -8.92 15.46 12.02
C ILE A 61 -9.40 14.10 11.56
N TRP A 62 -8.52 13.09 11.56
CA TRP A 62 -8.86 11.73 11.23
C TRP A 62 -7.99 10.72 11.98
N SER A 63 -8.52 9.55 12.24
CA SER A 63 -7.77 8.45 12.87
C SER A 63 -8.40 7.11 12.52
N LYS A 64 -7.56 6.13 12.22
CA LYS A 64 -7.95 4.76 11.91
C LYS A 64 -7.11 3.77 12.70
N ARG A 65 -7.78 2.81 13.35
CA ARG A 65 -7.10 1.60 13.83
C ARG A 65 -6.91 0.66 12.66
N VAL A 66 -5.69 0.17 12.51
CA VAL A 66 -5.30 -0.74 11.44
C VAL A 66 -4.86 -2.09 12.00
N ARG A 67 -5.07 -3.14 11.23
CA ARG A 67 -4.54 -4.46 11.52
C ARG A 67 -3.44 -4.74 10.50
N THR A 68 -2.21 -4.79 10.97
CA THR A 68 -1.09 -5.28 10.18
C THR A 68 -0.75 -6.66 10.68
N ASP A 69 -0.88 -7.67 9.85
CA ASP A 69 -0.65 -9.04 10.25
C ASP A 69 0.84 -9.40 10.25
N LYS A 70 1.63 -8.68 9.45
CA LYS A 70 3.08 -8.87 9.38
C LYS A 70 3.84 -7.82 10.18
N LYS A 71 4.95 -8.28 10.72
CA LYS A 71 6.01 -7.48 11.28
C LYS A 71 6.69 -6.77 10.11
N MET A 72 6.67 -5.44 10.12
CA MET A 72 7.40 -4.64 9.16
C MET A 72 8.81 -4.40 9.70
N GLU A 73 9.84 -4.82 8.99
CA GLU A 73 11.24 -4.62 9.41
C GLU A 73 11.60 -3.14 9.47
N LYS A 74 10.92 -2.33 8.68
CA LYS A 74 11.16 -0.89 8.58
C LYS A 74 9.83 -0.17 8.37
N ILE A 75 9.50 0.71 9.31
CA ILE A 75 8.32 1.58 9.19
C ILE A 75 8.83 2.94 8.77
N ASP A 76 8.79 3.19 7.50
CA ASP A 76 9.13 4.48 6.89
C ASP A 76 8.16 4.80 5.76
N GLN A 77 8.47 5.84 4.99
CA GLN A 77 7.69 6.26 3.84
C GLN A 77 7.59 5.19 2.75
N THR A 78 8.47 4.20 2.72
CA THR A 78 8.45 3.14 1.70
C THR A 78 7.62 1.94 2.13
N TYR A 79 7.68 1.57 3.42
CA TYR A 79 7.16 0.29 3.90
C TYR A 79 6.02 0.39 4.93
N GLY A 80 5.79 1.55 5.52
CA GLY A 80 4.83 1.65 6.61
C GLY A 80 3.66 2.56 6.33
N LEU A 81 3.97 3.82 6.11
CA LEU A 81 3.01 4.89 5.87
C LEU A 81 3.52 5.75 4.72
N ILE A 82 2.76 5.78 3.64
CA ILE A 82 3.04 6.60 2.47
C ILE A 82 1.94 7.63 2.35
N VAL A 83 2.33 8.83 1.94
CA VAL A 83 1.43 9.95 1.70
C VAL A 83 1.67 10.43 0.27
N GLU A 84 0.69 10.22 -0.59
CA GLU A 84 0.72 10.55 -2.03
C GLU A 84 -0.69 10.95 -2.46
N ASP A 85 -0.81 11.74 -3.53
CA ASP A 85 -2.07 12.01 -4.21
C ASP A 85 -2.31 10.90 -5.26
N LEU A 86 -3.08 9.87 -4.89
CA LEU A 86 -3.30 8.69 -5.74
C LEU A 86 -4.31 8.93 -6.86
N ASN A 87 -5.28 9.79 -6.61
CA ASN A 87 -6.37 10.05 -7.56
C ASN A 87 -6.21 11.36 -8.33
N PHE A 88 -5.08 12.07 -8.11
CA PHE A 88 -4.69 13.33 -8.76
C PHE A 88 -5.71 14.46 -8.55
N ASP A 89 -6.39 14.48 -7.41
CA ASP A 89 -7.35 15.52 -7.04
C ASP A 89 -6.72 16.70 -6.28
N GLY A 90 -5.41 16.64 -6.02
CA GLY A 90 -4.63 17.66 -5.34
C GLY A 90 -4.62 17.53 -3.81
N TYR A 91 -5.20 16.47 -3.26
CA TYR A 91 -5.17 16.17 -1.83
C TYR A 91 -4.34 14.93 -1.54
N ASP A 92 -3.62 14.95 -0.42
CA ASP A 92 -2.82 13.80 0.00
C ASP A 92 -3.69 12.65 0.47
N ASP A 93 -3.46 11.48 -0.07
CA ASP A 93 -4.04 10.21 0.31
C ASP A 93 -3.08 9.43 1.22
N ILE A 94 -3.54 8.31 1.76
CA ILE A 94 -2.78 7.53 2.73
C ILE A 94 -2.72 6.07 2.26
N LEU A 95 -1.50 5.53 2.17
CA LEU A 95 -1.26 4.10 1.99
C LEU A 95 -0.66 3.54 3.29
N ILE A 96 -1.26 2.50 3.81
CA ILE A 96 -0.81 1.81 5.02
C ILE A 96 -0.46 0.38 4.64
N ALA A 97 0.81 0.01 4.74
CA ALA A 97 1.24 -1.35 4.47
C ALA A 97 0.56 -2.34 5.43
N ILE A 98 -0.18 -3.31 4.89
CA ILE A 98 -0.94 -4.30 5.67
C ILE A 98 -0.33 -5.70 5.58
N GLU A 99 0.25 -6.04 4.43
CA GLU A 99 0.99 -7.27 4.25
C GLU A 99 2.14 -7.06 3.27
N GLY A 100 3.13 -7.92 3.33
CA GLY A 100 4.27 -7.87 2.41
C GLY A 100 5.03 -9.18 2.46
N GLU A 101 5.52 -9.64 1.31
CA GLU A 101 6.44 -10.77 1.18
C GLU A 101 7.47 -10.38 0.14
N ASP A 102 8.74 -10.42 0.55
CA ASP A 102 9.85 -9.91 -0.25
C ASP A 102 9.60 -8.47 -0.71
N ASP A 103 9.57 -8.23 -2.02
CA ASP A 103 9.35 -6.92 -2.65
C ASP A 103 7.87 -6.61 -2.94
N LEU A 104 6.94 -7.51 -2.58
CA LEU A 104 5.51 -7.34 -2.81
C LEU A 104 4.81 -6.81 -1.56
N ILE A 105 4.31 -5.59 -1.61
CA ILE A 105 3.64 -4.95 -0.49
C ILE A 105 2.22 -4.58 -0.91
N ARG A 106 1.25 -5.02 -0.12
CA ARG A 106 -0.13 -4.59 -0.24
C ARG A 106 -0.45 -3.50 0.78
N TYR A 107 -1.19 -2.50 0.34
CA TYR A 107 -1.56 -1.36 1.16
C TYR A 107 -3.07 -1.24 1.31
N ASP A 108 -3.53 -0.85 2.50
CA ASP A 108 -4.82 -0.19 2.62
C ASP A 108 -4.68 1.23 2.09
N CYS A 109 -5.35 1.55 0.99
CA CYS A 109 -5.32 2.86 0.35
C CYS A 109 -6.55 3.67 0.77
N TYR A 110 -6.34 4.76 1.49
CA TYR A 110 -7.40 5.66 1.93
C TYR A 110 -7.35 6.96 1.14
N LEU A 111 -8.35 7.18 0.29
CA LEU A 111 -8.48 8.42 -0.47
C LEU A 111 -9.13 9.52 0.37
N ARG A 112 -8.60 10.73 0.25
CA ARG A 112 -9.18 11.91 0.90
C ARG A 112 -10.34 12.44 0.06
N ALA A 113 -11.50 12.66 0.69
CA ALA A 113 -12.68 13.20 0.03
C ALA A 113 -12.59 14.74 -0.06
N GLY A 114 -11.77 15.26 -0.98
CA GLY A 114 -11.60 16.69 -1.23
C GLY A 114 -11.15 17.47 0.03
N GLU A 115 -11.68 18.67 0.25
CA GLU A 115 -11.36 19.48 1.44
C GLU A 115 -11.83 18.86 2.75
N ALA A 116 -12.72 17.86 2.70
CA ALA A 116 -13.20 17.18 3.88
C ALA A 116 -12.04 16.44 4.57
N SER A 117 -11.98 16.53 5.90
CA SER A 117 -11.00 15.79 6.73
C SER A 117 -11.39 14.31 6.85
N LYS A 118 -11.88 13.71 5.77
CA LYS A 118 -12.39 12.34 5.73
C LYS A 118 -11.60 11.53 4.71
N TYR A 119 -11.11 10.38 5.17
CA TYR A 119 -10.41 9.42 4.34
C TYR A 119 -11.26 8.17 4.24
N GLU A 120 -11.48 7.69 3.02
CA GLU A 120 -12.27 6.50 2.72
C GLU A 120 -11.40 5.42 2.08
N LEU A 121 -11.57 4.18 2.53
CA LEU A 121 -10.86 3.05 1.96
C LEU A 121 -11.29 2.86 0.50
N ASN A 122 -10.31 2.81 -0.39
CA ASN A 122 -10.53 2.41 -1.77
C ASN A 122 -10.13 0.93 -1.93
N GLU A 123 -11.13 0.06 -2.13
CA GLU A 123 -10.94 -1.38 -2.20
C GLU A 123 -10.21 -1.81 -3.48
N GLU A 124 -10.41 -1.10 -4.59
CA GLU A 124 -9.76 -1.39 -5.87
C GLU A 124 -8.24 -1.20 -5.75
N LEU A 125 -7.77 -0.02 -5.33
CA LEU A 125 -6.36 0.25 -5.07
C LEU A 125 -5.78 -0.69 -4.01
N SER A 126 -6.53 -0.97 -2.96
CA SER A 126 -6.09 -1.84 -1.86
C SER A 126 -5.98 -3.32 -2.24
N SER A 127 -6.55 -3.73 -3.37
CA SER A 127 -6.42 -5.08 -3.91
C SER A 127 -5.10 -5.31 -4.66
N LEU A 128 -4.39 -4.24 -5.02
CA LEU A 128 -3.19 -4.27 -5.85
C LEU A 128 -1.92 -4.24 -4.99
N TYR A 129 -0.83 -4.77 -5.54
CA TYR A 129 0.49 -4.72 -4.89
C TYR A 129 1.30 -3.53 -5.38
N ASN A 130 2.11 -2.98 -4.49
CA ASN A 130 3.09 -1.92 -4.76
C ASN A 130 2.48 -0.71 -5.50
N VAL A 131 1.30 -0.29 -5.07
CA VAL A 131 0.61 0.87 -5.64
C VAL A 131 1.43 2.13 -5.41
N ARG A 132 1.69 2.91 -6.48
CA ARG A 132 2.39 4.20 -6.45
C ARG A 132 1.80 5.16 -7.49
N ALA A 133 1.77 6.43 -7.15
CA ALA A 133 1.41 7.49 -8.08
C ALA A 133 2.66 8.15 -8.69
N ASP A 134 2.64 8.39 -9.99
CA ASP A 134 3.56 9.31 -10.65
C ASP A 134 2.78 10.57 -11.07
N ALA A 135 2.87 11.63 -10.27
CA ALA A 135 2.18 12.90 -10.54
C ALA A 135 2.61 13.54 -11.87
N ARG A 136 3.85 13.28 -12.35
CA ARG A 136 4.35 13.81 -13.62
C ARG A 136 3.66 13.16 -14.82
N LEU A 137 3.31 11.88 -14.70
CA LEU A 137 2.62 11.11 -15.74
C LEU A 137 1.10 11.10 -15.55
N GLY A 138 0.61 11.54 -14.38
CA GLY A 138 -0.79 11.43 -14.00
C GLY A 138 -1.25 9.96 -13.98
N ALA A 139 -0.39 9.06 -13.54
CA ALA A 139 -0.61 7.62 -13.66
C ALA A 139 -0.28 6.89 -12.37
N ILE A 140 -0.98 5.79 -12.15
CA ILE A 140 -0.74 4.85 -11.06
C ILE A 140 -0.01 3.64 -11.62
N PHE A 141 1.01 3.20 -10.91
CA PHE A 141 1.77 2.00 -11.21
C PHE A 141 1.57 0.96 -10.11
N THR A 142 1.55 -0.29 -10.53
CA THR A 142 1.53 -1.46 -9.64
C THR A 142 2.59 -2.44 -10.06
N PHE A 143 2.96 -3.34 -9.16
CA PHE A 143 3.89 -4.40 -9.49
C PHE A 143 3.36 -5.73 -8.95
N SER A 144 3.49 -6.78 -9.73
CA SER A 144 3.11 -8.13 -9.33
C SER A 144 4.18 -9.13 -9.77
N ARG A 145 4.29 -10.21 -9.00
CA ARG A 145 5.16 -11.36 -9.31
C ARG A 145 4.34 -12.62 -9.23
N THR A 146 4.46 -13.47 -10.24
CA THR A 146 3.81 -14.78 -10.26
C THR A 146 4.84 -15.86 -10.63
N THR A 147 4.62 -17.07 -10.16
CA THR A 147 5.39 -18.24 -10.54
C THR A 147 4.44 -19.40 -10.85
N GLU A 148 4.53 -19.92 -12.05
CA GLU A 148 3.70 -21.01 -12.54
C GLU A 148 4.56 -22.23 -12.85
N ALA A 149 4.19 -23.41 -12.34
CA ALA A 149 4.82 -24.66 -12.72
C ALA A 149 4.49 -25.01 -14.18
N ARG A 150 5.49 -25.43 -14.95
CA ARG A 150 5.38 -25.79 -16.38
C ARG A 150 5.82 -27.23 -16.66
N GLY A 151 5.79 -28.10 -15.66
CA GLY A 151 6.20 -29.49 -15.69
C GLY A 151 6.96 -29.87 -14.42
N ASP A 152 7.56 -31.06 -14.42
CA ASP A 152 8.17 -31.61 -13.20
C ASP A 152 9.38 -30.78 -12.70
N ASP A 153 10.16 -30.16 -13.60
CA ASP A 153 11.35 -29.38 -13.26
C ASP A 153 11.41 -28.02 -13.97
N ALA A 154 10.29 -27.53 -14.52
CA ALA A 154 10.22 -26.27 -15.23
C ALA A 154 9.20 -25.31 -14.59
N TYR A 155 9.52 -24.03 -14.58
CA TYR A 155 8.61 -22.98 -14.15
C TYR A 155 8.73 -21.73 -15.00
N LEU A 156 7.68 -20.93 -14.98
CA LEU A 156 7.62 -19.59 -15.52
C LEU A 156 7.45 -18.60 -14.36
N ALA A 157 8.44 -17.75 -14.13
CA ALA A 157 8.30 -16.61 -13.24
C ALA A 157 8.03 -15.36 -14.07
N THR A 158 7.14 -14.52 -13.61
CA THR A 158 6.75 -13.28 -14.28
C THR A 158 6.77 -12.12 -13.30
N ASP A 159 7.59 -11.13 -13.58
CA ASP A 159 7.56 -9.81 -12.94
C ASP A 159 6.81 -8.85 -13.88
N LYS A 160 5.71 -8.27 -13.41
CA LYS A 160 4.86 -7.40 -14.23
C LYS A 160 4.58 -6.08 -13.52
N SER A 161 4.86 -4.97 -14.21
CA SER A 161 4.40 -3.64 -13.85
C SER A 161 3.21 -3.27 -14.72
N THR A 162 2.13 -2.80 -14.11
CA THR A 162 0.94 -2.33 -14.82
C THR A 162 0.73 -0.85 -14.53
N LYS A 163 0.47 -0.09 -15.60
CA LYS A 163 0.15 1.33 -15.55
C LYS A 163 -1.34 1.52 -15.71
N TYR A 164 -1.90 2.39 -14.88
CA TYR A 164 -3.30 2.78 -14.92
C TYR A 164 -3.43 4.30 -14.96
N PHE A 165 -4.53 4.78 -15.52
CA PHE A 165 -5.01 6.14 -15.31
C PHE A 165 -6.17 6.15 -14.34
N TRP A 166 -6.28 7.23 -13.56
CA TRP A 166 -7.43 7.45 -12.70
C TRP A 166 -8.49 8.23 -13.49
N GLN A 167 -9.64 7.62 -13.75
CA GLN A 167 -10.72 8.23 -14.52
C GLN A 167 -12.07 7.87 -13.88
N ASP A 168 -12.97 8.84 -13.80
CA ASP A 168 -14.35 8.67 -13.29
C ASP A 168 -14.46 7.96 -11.93
N GLY A 169 -13.42 8.11 -11.09
CA GLY A 169 -13.38 7.54 -9.75
C GLY A 169 -12.87 6.10 -9.67
N GLY A 170 -12.26 5.57 -10.71
CA GLY A 170 -11.69 4.22 -10.78
C GLY A 170 -10.41 4.13 -11.60
N LEU A 171 -9.82 2.95 -11.64
CA LEU A 171 -8.62 2.65 -12.39
C LEU A 171 -8.97 2.17 -13.80
N VAL A 172 -8.39 2.83 -14.80
CA VAL A 172 -8.45 2.39 -16.20
C VAL A 172 -7.05 1.91 -16.59
N PRO A 173 -6.87 0.62 -16.92
CA PRO A 173 -5.58 0.11 -17.36
C PRO A 173 -5.16 0.75 -18.68
N ASP A 174 -3.85 1.01 -18.83
CA ASP A 174 -3.24 1.59 -20.03
C ASP A 174 -2.33 0.57 -20.71
N MET A 175 -1.32 0.11 -19.98
CA MET A 175 -0.36 -0.86 -20.48
C MET A 175 0.24 -1.69 -19.34
N TYR A 176 0.82 -2.82 -19.69
CA TYR A 176 1.78 -3.46 -18.82
C TYR A 176 3.14 -3.66 -19.51
N ALA A 177 4.18 -3.76 -18.69
CA ALA A 177 5.49 -4.28 -19.06
C ALA A 177 5.83 -5.46 -18.16
N ALA A 178 6.32 -6.54 -18.71
CA ALA A 178 6.63 -7.75 -17.97
C ALA A 178 7.96 -8.35 -18.39
N VAL A 179 8.63 -9.02 -17.45
CA VAL A 179 9.73 -9.93 -17.75
C VAL A 179 9.34 -11.32 -17.33
N HIS A 180 9.42 -12.23 -18.28
CA HIS A 180 9.20 -13.65 -18.07
C HIS A 180 10.52 -14.36 -17.99
N TYR A 181 10.71 -15.20 -16.98
CA TYR A 181 11.83 -16.09 -16.83
C TYR A 181 11.37 -17.55 -16.97
N TYR A 182 11.94 -18.24 -17.95
CA TYR A 182 11.64 -19.66 -18.22
C TYR A 182 12.79 -20.52 -17.69
N SER A 183 12.52 -21.35 -16.70
CA SER A 183 13.47 -22.40 -16.29
C SER A 183 13.16 -23.69 -17.03
N GLY A 184 14.19 -24.38 -17.48
CA GLY A 184 14.06 -25.68 -18.17
C GLY A 184 13.67 -25.56 -19.64
N GLY A 185 14.60 -25.93 -20.53
CA GLY A 185 14.40 -25.99 -21.98
C GLY A 185 15.55 -25.38 -22.77
N ASP A 186 15.52 -25.57 -24.09
CA ASP A 186 16.54 -25.07 -25.02
C ASP A 186 16.29 -23.64 -25.51
N GLN A 187 15.35 -22.91 -24.89
CA GLN A 187 14.96 -21.57 -25.29
C GLN A 187 15.79 -20.50 -24.55
N LYS A 188 15.83 -19.29 -25.10
CA LYS A 188 16.31 -18.12 -24.38
C LYS A 188 15.51 -17.98 -23.08
N PRO A 189 16.18 -17.83 -21.91
CA PRO A 189 15.50 -17.92 -20.62
C PRO A 189 14.62 -16.72 -20.31
N TYR A 190 14.83 -15.58 -20.97
CA TYR A 190 14.12 -14.34 -20.67
C TYR A 190 13.31 -13.83 -21.83
N CYS A 191 12.12 -13.33 -21.56
CA CYS A 191 11.28 -12.63 -22.51
C CYS A 191 10.76 -11.33 -21.89
N TYR A 192 11.08 -10.20 -22.50
CA TYR A 192 10.45 -8.93 -22.18
C TYR A 192 9.21 -8.74 -23.04
N ALA A 193 8.10 -8.44 -22.42
CA ALA A 193 6.80 -8.30 -23.06
C ALA A 193 6.15 -6.95 -22.70
N VAL A 194 5.54 -6.30 -23.69
CA VAL A 194 4.71 -5.11 -23.50
C VAL A 194 3.37 -5.32 -24.19
N ALA A 195 2.28 -5.03 -23.51
CA ALA A 195 0.96 -4.98 -24.11
C ALA A 195 0.20 -3.73 -23.66
N TYR A 196 -0.65 -3.24 -24.54
CA TYR A 196 -1.55 -2.12 -24.29
C TYR A 196 -2.95 -2.63 -24.05
N TYR A 197 -3.69 -1.93 -23.21
CA TYR A 197 -5.08 -2.25 -22.96
C TYR A 197 -5.92 -1.96 -24.22
N ASP A 198 -6.78 -2.88 -24.55
CA ASP A 198 -7.71 -2.79 -25.67
C ASP A 198 -9.14 -2.68 -25.11
N GLU A 199 -9.74 -1.50 -25.27
CA GLU A 199 -11.09 -1.22 -24.76
C GLU A 199 -12.17 -2.10 -25.41
N GLU A 200 -11.98 -2.51 -26.67
CA GLU A 200 -12.95 -3.37 -27.38
C GLU A 200 -12.92 -4.80 -26.83
N LEU A 201 -11.73 -5.29 -26.45
CA LEU A 201 -11.57 -6.61 -25.83
C LEU A 201 -11.90 -6.56 -24.33
N GLY A 202 -11.79 -5.40 -23.68
CA GLY A 202 -11.89 -5.27 -22.22
C GLY A 202 -10.73 -5.95 -21.48
N ASP A 203 -9.58 -6.14 -22.16
CA ASP A 203 -8.36 -6.78 -21.66
C ASP A 203 -7.14 -6.25 -22.42
N PHE A 204 -5.95 -6.70 -22.03
CA PHE A 204 -4.72 -6.36 -22.75
C PHE A 204 -4.67 -7.12 -24.09
N GLY A 205 -4.31 -6.38 -25.14
CA GLY A 205 -4.10 -6.92 -26.48
C GLY A 205 -2.87 -7.84 -26.58
N GLU A 206 -2.50 -8.22 -27.81
CA GLU A 206 -1.31 -9.04 -28.04
C GLU A 206 -0.05 -8.30 -27.55
N SER A 207 0.82 -9.03 -26.83
CA SER A 207 2.09 -8.49 -26.37
C SER A 207 3.12 -8.43 -27.51
N THR A 208 3.96 -7.41 -27.42
CA THR A 208 5.21 -7.38 -28.22
C THR A 208 6.31 -8.03 -27.40
N ASP A 209 6.79 -9.18 -27.84
CA ASP A 209 7.74 -10.00 -27.10
C ASP A 209 9.15 -9.84 -27.67
N VAL A 210 10.12 -9.61 -26.79
CA VAL A 210 11.54 -9.55 -27.08
C VAL A 210 12.26 -10.61 -26.26
N TRP A 211 12.82 -11.61 -26.92
CA TRP A 211 13.57 -12.68 -26.28
C TRP A 211 15.03 -12.29 -26.05
N LEU A 212 15.50 -12.48 -24.82
CA LEU A 212 16.80 -12.06 -24.34
C LEU A 212 17.64 -13.27 -23.89
N THR A 213 18.95 -13.19 -24.13
CA THR A 213 19.92 -14.04 -23.46
C THR A 213 20.11 -13.59 -22.01
N GLU A 214 20.75 -14.39 -21.18
CA GLU A 214 21.11 -14.03 -19.82
C GLU A 214 21.95 -12.75 -19.75
N GLU A 215 22.97 -12.62 -20.63
CA GLU A 215 23.83 -11.44 -20.72
C GLU A 215 23.03 -10.18 -21.09
N GLU A 216 22.12 -10.26 -22.06
CA GLU A 216 21.25 -9.16 -22.46
C GLU A 216 20.32 -8.75 -21.30
N TYR A 217 19.79 -9.73 -20.56
CA TYR A 217 18.95 -9.48 -19.39
C TYR A 217 19.74 -8.79 -18.26
N GLU A 218 20.93 -9.29 -17.91
CA GLU A 218 21.75 -8.75 -16.83
C GLU A 218 22.26 -7.33 -17.10
N THR A 219 22.47 -7.00 -18.39
CA THR A 219 22.96 -5.68 -18.82
C THR A 219 21.86 -4.66 -19.08
N THR A 220 20.61 -5.08 -19.11
CA THR A 220 19.48 -4.19 -19.31
C THR A 220 19.12 -3.45 -18.02
N ASP A 221 18.87 -2.15 -18.13
CA ASP A 221 18.31 -1.36 -17.02
C ASP A 221 16.83 -1.62 -16.88
N TRP A 222 16.44 -2.41 -15.89
CA TRP A 222 15.05 -2.74 -15.57
C TRP A 222 14.39 -1.76 -14.59
N SER A 223 15.01 -0.62 -14.30
CA SER A 223 14.47 0.37 -13.33
C SER A 223 13.05 0.82 -13.67
N PHE A 224 12.67 0.81 -14.94
CA PHE A 224 11.33 1.15 -15.37
C PHE A 224 10.26 0.09 -14.99
N LEU A 225 10.63 -1.18 -14.84
CA LEU A 225 9.74 -2.23 -14.31
C LEU A 225 9.60 -2.13 -12.81
N TYR A 226 10.69 -1.74 -12.14
CA TYR A 226 10.76 -1.63 -10.70
C TYR A 226 10.65 -0.15 -10.29
N TYR A 227 9.64 0.54 -10.78
CA TYR A 227 9.38 1.95 -10.50
C TYR A 227 9.44 2.32 -9.01
N PHE A 228 9.53 1.32 -8.15
CA PHE A 228 9.43 1.38 -6.70
C PHE A 228 10.73 1.05 -5.95
N LYS A 229 11.87 0.94 -6.63
CA LYS A 229 13.17 0.70 -5.95
C LYS A 229 13.92 1.96 -5.62
#